data_92e52962060896624aa0c0e348e4a95e
#
_entry.id   92e52962060896624aa0c0e348e4a95e
#
_cell.length_a   1.000
_cell.length_b   1.000
_cell.length_c   1.000
_cell.angle_alpha   90.00
_cell.angle_beta   90.00
_cell.angle_gamma   90.00
#
_symmetry.space_group_name_H-M   'P 1'
#
loop_
_entity.id
_entity.type
_entity.pdbx_description
1 polymer ?
#
loop_
_entity_poly.entity_id
_entity_poly.type
_entity_poly.pdbx_seq_one_letter_code
_entity_poly.pdbx_strand_id
1 'polypeptide(L)'
;GSVPPFALMKTIVWKVIRWAFVLFFASSVFAVVLLRFVPVYFTPLMFIRSSEQAVPSRKHRWVPIEKISQSVPLAVIASEDNLFMTHHGFDREQIRKAMDEAEKGRRRRGASTISQQTAKNVFLWPGKTYFRKALEAYFTVLIELIWGKERIMEVYLNSIEMGKGIYGIEAA
;
A
#
# COMPACT_ATOMS: atom_id res chain seq x y z
N GLY A 1 43.13 -25.07 -16.07
CA GLY A 1 42.20 -25.55 -15.07
C GLY A 1 40.81 -25.09 -15.41
N SER A 2 39.94 -25.99 -15.89
CA SER A 2 38.54 -25.71 -16.17
C SER A 2 37.79 -25.51 -14.85
N VAL A 3 37.07 -24.42 -14.72
CA VAL A 3 36.19 -24.15 -13.57
C VAL A 3 35.12 -25.24 -13.55
N PRO A 4 34.90 -25.94 -12.43
CA PRO A 4 33.90 -27.00 -12.37
C PRO A 4 32.50 -26.44 -12.67
N PRO A 5 31.63 -27.15 -13.43
CA PRO A 5 30.33 -26.66 -13.90
C PRO A 5 29.42 -26.20 -12.76
N PHE A 6 29.56 -26.79 -11.58
CA PHE A 6 28.82 -26.41 -10.38
C PHE A 6 29.20 -25.01 -9.84
N ALA A 7 30.46 -24.60 -9.93
CA ALA A 7 30.90 -23.28 -9.51
C ALA A 7 30.40 -22.18 -10.46
N LEU A 8 30.37 -22.49 -11.77
CA LEU A 8 29.81 -21.58 -12.77
C LEU A 8 28.32 -21.38 -12.56
N MET A 9 27.57 -22.46 -12.30
CA MET A 9 26.15 -22.41 -12.02
C MET A 9 25.82 -21.57 -10.78
N LYS A 10 26.56 -21.74 -9.67
CA LYS A 10 26.42 -20.89 -8.47
C LYS A 10 26.63 -19.42 -8.80
N THR A 11 27.66 -19.10 -9.56
CA THR A 11 27.97 -17.71 -9.93
C THR A 11 26.84 -17.09 -10.76
N ILE A 12 26.28 -17.85 -11.71
CA ILE A 12 25.15 -17.39 -12.53
C ILE A 12 23.92 -17.16 -11.66
N VAL A 13 23.57 -18.11 -10.79
CA VAL A 13 22.43 -17.99 -9.87
C VAL A 13 22.54 -16.76 -8.98
N TRP A 14 23.72 -16.54 -8.37
CA TRP A 14 23.96 -15.35 -7.55
C TRP A 14 23.85 -14.03 -8.34
N LYS A 15 24.33 -14.01 -9.59
CA LYS A 15 24.17 -12.84 -10.47
C LYS A 15 22.69 -12.58 -10.76
N VAL A 16 21.93 -13.60 -11.11
CA VAL A 16 20.48 -13.48 -11.39
C VAL A 16 19.74 -12.95 -10.15
N ILE A 17 19.97 -13.55 -8.98
CA ILE A 17 19.35 -13.10 -7.73
C ILE A 17 19.69 -11.63 -7.45
N ARG A 18 20.97 -11.26 -7.54
CA ARG A 18 21.40 -9.88 -7.31
C ARG A 18 20.74 -8.89 -8.24
N TRP A 19 20.68 -9.21 -9.54
CA TRP A 19 20.03 -8.34 -10.52
C TRP A 19 18.51 -8.28 -10.33
N ALA A 20 17.88 -9.38 -9.92
CA ALA A 20 16.46 -9.39 -9.58
C ALA A 20 16.18 -8.45 -8.38
N PHE A 21 17.00 -8.48 -7.34
CA PHE A 21 16.90 -7.53 -6.22
C PHE A 21 17.10 -6.08 -6.66
N VAL A 22 18.16 -5.79 -7.41
CA VAL A 22 18.42 -4.43 -7.92
C VAL A 22 17.25 -3.93 -8.76
N LEU A 23 16.73 -4.76 -9.66
CA LEU A 23 15.60 -4.41 -10.51
C LEU A 23 14.33 -4.16 -9.68
N PHE A 24 14.05 -5.01 -8.70
CA PHE A 24 12.90 -4.84 -7.80
C PHE A 24 12.98 -3.50 -7.06
N PHE A 25 14.09 -3.21 -6.40
CA PHE A 25 14.22 -1.97 -5.64
C PHE A 25 14.23 -0.73 -6.56
N ALA A 26 14.93 -0.77 -7.68
CA ALA A 26 14.97 0.34 -8.62
C ALA A 26 13.57 0.61 -9.21
N SER A 27 12.85 -0.42 -9.65
CA SER A 27 11.50 -0.27 -10.22
C SER A 27 10.48 0.17 -9.18
N SER A 28 10.55 -0.33 -7.95
CA SER A 28 9.63 0.07 -6.87
C SER A 28 9.83 1.52 -6.46
N VAL A 29 11.08 1.96 -6.28
CA VAL A 29 11.39 3.37 -5.99
C VAL A 29 10.95 4.26 -7.15
N PHE A 30 11.25 3.87 -8.38
CA PHE A 30 10.80 4.61 -9.58
C PHE A 30 9.26 4.73 -9.63
N ALA A 31 8.53 3.65 -9.38
CA ALA A 31 7.07 3.67 -9.35
C ALA A 31 6.54 4.61 -8.26
N VAL A 32 7.11 4.57 -7.04
CA VAL A 32 6.72 5.47 -5.95
C VAL A 32 7.00 6.94 -6.32
N VAL A 33 8.17 7.23 -6.88
CA VAL A 33 8.52 8.59 -7.33
C VAL A 33 7.57 9.06 -8.43
N LEU A 34 7.30 8.23 -9.42
CA LEU A 34 6.37 8.55 -10.51
C LEU A 34 4.96 8.87 -9.98
N LEU A 35 4.43 8.00 -9.11
CA LEU A 35 3.08 8.14 -8.55
C LEU A 35 2.97 9.27 -7.50
N ARG A 36 4.06 9.91 -7.13
CA ARG A 36 4.01 11.17 -6.38
C ARG A 36 3.34 12.29 -7.20
N PHE A 37 3.56 12.29 -8.53
CA PHE A 37 3.18 13.39 -9.41
C PHE A 37 2.01 13.05 -10.34
N VAL A 38 1.76 11.76 -10.56
CA VAL A 38 0.75 11.29 -11.51
C VAL A 38 -0.46 10.72 -10.77
N PRO A 39 -1.70 11.02 -11.21
CA PRO A 39 -2.91 10.39 -10.65
C PRO A 39 -2.88 8.86 -10.74
N VAL A 40 -3.33 8.19 -9.69
CA VAL A 40 -3.38 6.72 -9.62
C VAL A 40 -4.72 6.23 -10.13
N TYR A 41 -4.84 6.03 -11.44
CA TYR A 41 -6.09 5.55 -12.06
C TYR A 41 -6.32 4.05 -11.95
N PHE A 42 -5.24 3.27 -11.80
CA PHE A 42 -5.29 1.82 -11.77
C PHE A 42 -4.38 1.28 -10.68
N THR A 43 -4.86 0.29 -9.95
CA THR A 43 -4.05 -0.44 -8.98
C THR A 43 -4.21 -1.95 -9.18
N PRO A 44 -3.20 -2.76 -8.84
CA PRO A 44 -3.31 -4.21 -8.88
C PRO A 44 -4.50 -4.73 -8.06
N LEU A 45 -4.73 -4.13 -6.90
CA LEU A 45 -5.84 -4.49 -6.01
C LEU A 45 -7.19 -4.22 -6.66
N MET A 46 -7.39 -3.08 -7.32
CA MET A 46 -8.62 -2.76 -8.05
C MET A 46 -8.89 -3.77 -9.15
N PHE A 47 -7.86 -4.15 -9.91
CA PHE A 47 -8.00 -5.12 -11.01
C PHE A 47 -8.39 -6.49 -10.49
N ILE A 48 -7.66 -7.01 -9.51
CA ILE A 48 -7.89 -8.35 -8.95
C ILE A 48 -9.28 -8.43 -8.31
N ARG A 49 -9.66 -7.46 -7.48
CA ARG A 49 -10.97 -7.46 -6.83
C ARG A 49 -12.12 -7.33 -7.78
N SER A 50 -12.03 -6.50 -8.81
CA SER A 50 -13.07 -6.39 -9.83
C SER A 50 -13.27 -7.69 -10.58
N SER A 51 -12.19 -8.43 -10.83
CA SER A 51 -12.25 -9.77 -11.44
C SER A 51 -12.88 -10.81 -10.50
N GLU A 52 -12.47 -10.84 -9.22
CA GLU A 52 -13.01 -11.78 -8.22
C GLU A 52 -14.50 -11.53 -7.93
N GLN A 53 -14.93 -10.29 -7.94
CA GLN A 53 -16.31 -9.90 -7.63
C GLN A 53 -17.25 -9.97 -8.84
N ALA A 54 -16.73 -10.34 -10.03
CA ALA A 54 -17.47 -10.37 -11.30
C ALA A 54 -18.24 -9.05 -11.58
N VAL A 55 -17.62 -7.92 -11.26
CA VAL A 55 -18.24 -6.61 -11.47
C VAL A 55 -18.15 -6.23 -12.94
N PRO A 56 -19.27 -5.98 -13.65
CA PRO A 56 -19.27 -5.68 -15.08
C PRO A 56 -18.55 -4.40 -15.45
N SER A 57 -18.56 -3.41 -14.56
CA SER A 57 -17.85 -2.15 -14.74
C SER A 57 -17.31 -1.62 -13.41
N ARG A 58 -16.02 -1.28 -13.41
CA ARG A 58 -15.40 -0.60 -12.29
C ARG A 58 -15.72 0.89 -12.38
N LYS A 59 -16.20 1.48 -11.28
CA LYS A 59 -16.38 2.92 -11.15
C LYS A 59 -15.19 3.49 -10.39
N HIS A 60 -14.47 4.38 -11.02
CA HIS A 60 -13.36 5.12 -10.42
C HIS A 60 -13.23 6.47 -11.11
N ARG A 61 -13.18 7.54 -10.33
CA ARG A 61 -12.95 8.89 -10.79
C ARG A 61 -11.94 9.56 -9.88
N TRP A 62 -10.81 9.97 -10.45
CA TRP A 62 -9.78 10.70 -9.69
C TRP A 62 -10.23 12.13 -9.42
N VAL A 63 -10.07 12.56 -8.18
CA VAL A 63 -10.34 13.92 -7.73
C VAL A 63 -9.11 14.45 -6.99
N PRO A 64 -8.51 15.58 -7.43
CA PRO A 64 -7.44 16.25 -6.71
C PRO A 64 -7.87 16.65 -5.30
N ILE A 65 -6.94 16.63 -4.34
CA ILE A 65 -7.24 16.88 -2.92
C ILE A 65 -7.88 18.25 -2.70
N GLU A 66 -7.51 19.26 -3.49
CA GLU A 66 -8.03 20.62 -3.41
C GLU A 66 -9.53 20.72 -3.78
N LYS A 67 -10.05 19.73 -4.50
CA LYS A 67 -11.47 19.63 -4.88
C LYS A 67 -12.31 18.80 -3.91
N ILE A 68 -11.66 18.17 -2.93
CA ILE A 68 -12.32 17.39 -1.89
C ILE A 68 -12.62 18.30 -0.70
N SER A 69 -13.84 18.22 -0.17
CA SER A 69 -14.19 18.97 1.04
C SER A 69 -13.24 18.61 2.19
N GLN A 70 -12.72 19.62 2.89
CA GLN A 70 -11.78 19.42 4.01
C GLN A 70 -12.37 18.57 5.15
N SER A 71 -13.68 18.50 5.28
CA SER A 71 -14.33 17.63 6.25
C SER A 71 -14.09 16.14 5.99
N VAL A 72 -13.84 15.73 4.75
CA VAL A 72 -13.65 14.32 4.38
C VAL A 72 -12.30 13.77 4.90
N PRO A 73 -11.14 14.40 4.63
CA PRO A 73 -9.88 13.97 5.23
C PRO A 73 -9.93 13.96 6.76
N LEU A 74 -10.55 14.97 7.38
CA LEU A 74 -10.69 15.05 8.84
C LEU A 74 -11.53 13.89 9.40
N ALA A 75 -12.64 13.54 8.76
CA ALA A 75 -13.48 12.41 9.15
C ALA A 75 -12.72 11.08 9.04
N VAL A 76 -11.95 10.91 7.97
CA VAL A 76 -11.11 9.72 7.76
C VAL A 76 -10.01 9.62 8.81
N ILE A 77 -9.31 10.71 9.10
CA ILE A 77 -8.29 10.74 10.16
C ILE A 77 -8.92 10.35 11.51
N ALA A 78 -10.06 10.93 11.85
CA ALA A 78 -10.73 10.66 13.12
C ALA A 78 -11.23 9.21 13.25
N SER A 79 -11.63 8.57 12.15
CA SER A 79 -12.20 7.22 12.16
C SER A 79 -11.16 6.12 11.98
N GLU A 80 -10.16 6.33 11.13
CA GLU A 80 -9.22 5.29 10.70
C GLU A 80 -7.84 5.41 11.39
N ASP A 81 -7.37 6.65 11.61
CA ASP A 81 -5.97 6.87 12.02
C ASP A 81 -5.81 8.28 12.63
N ASN A 82 -6.23 8.44 13.86
CA ASN A 82 -6.24 9.75 14.54
C ASN A 82 -4.86 10.36 14.77
N LEU A 83 -3.80 9.57 14.66
CA LEU A 83 -2.41 10.03 14.76
C LEU A 83 -1.72 10.15 13.38
N PHE A 84 -2.47 10.08 12.28
CA PHE A 84 -1.95 10.10 10.92
C PHE A 84 -0.92 11.23 10.67
N MET A 85 -1.19 12.42 11.18
CA MET A 85 -0.31 13.59 10.96
C MET A 85 0.98 13.54 11.77
N THR A 86 1.09 12.68 12.78
CA THR A 86 2.21 12.67 13.72
C THR A 86 3.14 11.48 13.59
N HIS A 87 2.62 10.32 13.18
CA HIS A 87 3.46 9.14 12.97
C HIS A 87 4.06 9.09 11.55
N HIS A 88 5.09 8.27 11.35
CA HIS A 88 5.74 8.03 10.06
C HIS A 88 5.36 6.64 9.49
N GLY A 89 4.08 6.47 9.18
CA GLY A 89 3.54 5.28 8.55
C GLY A 89 3.09 4.17 9.49
N PHE A 90 3.55 4.15 10.74
CA PHE A 90 3.21 3.12 11.72
C PHE A 90 2.81 3.74 13.05
N ASP A 91 1.61 3.46 13.52
CA ASP A 91 1.15 3.82 14.86
C ASP A 91 1.58 2.73 15.86
N ARG A 92 2.68 2.99 16.58
CA ARG A 92 3.23 2.05 17.57
C ARG A 92 2.30 1.83 18.74
N GLU A 93 1.53 2.83 19.11
CA GLU A 93 0.59 2.73 20.22
C GLU A 93 -0.59 1.84 19.87
N GLN A 94 -1.16 2.01 18.66
CA GLN A 94 -2.23 1.15 18.16
C GLN A 94 -1.76 -0.28 17.96
N ILE A 95 -0.54 -0.49 17.47
CA ILE A 95 0.05 -1.83 17.34
C ILE A 95 0.15 -2.50 18.72
N ARG A 96 0.68 -1.78 19.72
CA ARG A 96 0.78 -2.32 21.10
C ARG A 96 -0.59 -2.66 21.68
N LYS A 97 -1.56 -1.74 21.57
CA LYS A 97 -2.94 -1.99 22.03
C LYS A 97 -3.57 -3.22 21.36
N ALA A 98 -3.37 -3.39 20.05
CA ALA A 98 -3.87 -4.55 19.32
C ALA A 98 -3.22 -5.86 19.75
N MET A 99 -1.94 -5.84 20.14
CA MET A 99 -1.23 -7.00 20.70
C MET A 99 -1.77 -7.35 22.08
N ASP A 100 -1.90 -6.36 22.98
CA ASP A 100 -2.45 -6.55 24.33
C ASP A 100 -3.90 -7.07 24.31
N GLU A 101 -4.72 -6.59 23.37
CA GLU A 101 -6.09 -7.08 23.18
C GLU A 101 -6.10 -8.54 22.66
N ALA A 102 -5.19 -8.89 21.76
CA ALA A 102 -5.06 -10.24 21.24
C ALA A 102 -4.62 -11.25 22.33
N GLU A 103 -3.70 -10.86 23.22
CA GLU A 103 -3.29 -11.67 24.37
C GLU A 103 -4.44 -11.90 25.35
N LYS A 104 -5.33 -10.94 25.50
CA LYS A 104 -6.54 -11.03 26.35
C LYS A 104 -7.70 -11.77 25.67
N GLY A 105 -7.48 -12.38 24.48
CA GLY A 105 -8.50 -13.10 23.73
C GLY A 105 -9.61 -12.22 23.16
N ARG A 106 -9.43 -10.91 23.13
CA ARG A 106 -10.41 -9.97 22.54
C ARG A 106 -10.29 -9.91 21.02
N ARG A 107 -11.38 -9.53 20.35
CA ARG A 107 -11.39 -9.35 18.89
C ARG A 107 -10.33 -8.32 18.47
N ARG A 108 -9.38 -8.71 17.61
CA ARG A 108 -8.34 -7.84 17.09
C ARG A 108 -8.96 -6.61 16.43
N ARG A 109 -8.66 -5.42 16.95
CA ARG A 109 -8.89 -4.16 16.25
C ARG A 109 -7.93 -4.07 15.06
N GLY A 110 -8.38 -3.43 13.99
CA GLY A 110 -7.49 -3.05 12.90
C GLY A 110 -6.47 -2.01 13.39
N ALA A 111 -5.18 -2.34 13.34
CA ALA A 111 -4.09 -1.44 13.71
C ALA A 111 -3.34 -0.92 12.46
N SER A 112 -3.97 -0.98 11.29
CA SER A 112 -3.37 -0.51 10.04
C SER A 112 -3.65 0.97 9.83
N THR A 113 -2.61 1.75 9.64
CA THR A 113 -2.67 3.19 9.39
C THR A 113 -3.18 3.51 7.97
N ILE A 114 -3.56 4.76 7.73
CA ILE A 114 -3.90 5.27 6.39
C ILE A 114 -2.75 5.02 5.41
N SER A 115 -1.50 5.25 5.82
CA SER A 115 -0.32 5.01 4.98
C SER A 115 -0.17 3.53 4.60
N GLN A 116 -0.36 2.61 5.55
CA GLN A 116 -0.32 1.17 5.28
C GLN A 116 -1.45 0.72 4.35
N GLN A 117 -2.66 1.26 4.54
CA GLN A 117 -3.79 0.98 3.65
C GLN A 117 -3.52 1.50 2.23
N THR A 118 -2.96 2.72 2.11
CA THR A 118 -2.57 3.30 0.82
C THR A 118 -1.52 2.46 0.11
N ALA A 119 -0.43 2.10 0.80
CA ALA A 119 0.62 1.24 0.26
C ALA A 119 0.06 -0.09 -0.25
N LYS A 120 -0.79 -0.74 0.55
CA LYS A 120 -1.48 -1.97 0.15
C LYS A 120 -2.33 -1.77 -1.10
N ASN A 121 -3.18 -0.74 -1.12
CA ASN A 121 -4.14 -0.53 -2.20
C ASN A 121 -3.46 -0.21 -3.53
N VAL A 122 -2.36 0.54 -3.51
CA VAL A 122 -1.67 1.02 -4.71
C VAL A 122 -0.70 -0.02 -5.29
N PHE A 123 0.07 -0.72 -4.44
CA PHE A 123 1.21 -1.52 -4.90
C PHE A 123 1.02 -3.02 -4.76
N LEU A 124 0.02 -3.49 -4.01
CA LEU A 124 -0.08 -4.89 -3.63
C LEU A 124 -1.41 -5.52 -4.06
N TRP A 125 -1.50 -6.83 -3.81
CA TRP A 125 -2.68 -7.66 -4.09
C TRP A 125 -3.46 -7.98 -2.81
N PRO A 126 -4.73 -8.41 -2.91
CA PRO A 126 -5.48 -8.90 -1.75
C PRO A 126 -4.83 -10.18 -1.21
N GLY A 127 -4.84 -10.33 0.12
CA GLY A 127 -4.26 -11.52 0.77
C GLY A 127 -3.80 -11.23 2.19
N LYS A 128 -3.49 -12.30 2.95
CA LYS A 128 -3.13 -12.24 4.37
C LYS A 128 -1.77 -12.90 4.67
N THR A 129 -0.87 -12.98 3.68
CA THR A 129 0.44 -13.62 3.88
C THR A 129 1.42 -12.67 4.58
N TYR A 130 2.34 -13.23 5.37
CA TYR A 130 3.40 -12.45 6.02
C TYR A 130 4.30 -11.74 4.99
N PHE A 131 4.58 -12.40 3.86
CA PHE A 131 5.37 -11.82 2.78
C PHE A 131 4.70 -10.54 2.22
N ARG A 132 3.39 -10.62 1.93
CA ARG A 132 2.64 -9.43 1.50
C ARG A 132 2.67 -8.32 2.57
N LYS A 133 2.58 -8.69 3.86
CA LYS A 133 2.63 -7.71 4.95
C LYS A 133 4.01 -7.06 5.07
N ALA A 134 5.09 -7.78 4.80
CA ALA A 134 6.44 -7.21 4.72
C ALA A 134 6.58 -6.22 3.55
N LEU A 135 6.04 -6.55 2.38
CA LEU A 135 6.00 -5.62 1.24
C LEU A 135 5.12 -4.38 1.53
N GLU A 136 4.01 -4.55 2.25
CA GLU A 136 3.18 -3.42 2.70
C GLU A 136 4.00 -2.47 3.58
N ALA A 137 4.76 -3.01 4.54
CA ALA A 137 5.63 -2.20 5.39
C ALA A 137 6.72 -1.48 4.57
N TYR A 138 7.33 -2.18 3.62
CA TYR A 138 8.33 -1.60 2.70
C TYR A 138 7.77 -0.42 1.92
N PHE A 139 6.62 -0.59 1.24
CA PHE A 139 5.99 0.50 0.48
C PHE A 139 5.47 1.62 1.38
N THR A 140 5.03 1.30 2.61
CA THR A 140 4.63 2.31 3.59
C THR A 140 5.80 3.25 3.92
N VAL A 141 6.98 2.70 4.16
CA VAL A 141 8.19 3.52 4.38
C VAL A 141 8.50 4.38 3.16
N LEU A 142 8.44 3.82 1.95
CA LEU A 142 8.73 4.57 0.73
C LEU A 142 7.77 5.73 0.50
N ILE A 143 6.46 5.52 0.64
CA ILE A 143 5.48 6.60 0.43
C ILE A 143 5.59 7.67 1.52
N GLU A 144 5.86 7.32 2.76
CA GLU A 144 6.08 8.32 3.83
C GLU A 144 7.32 9.17 3.57
N LEU A 145 8.39 8.59 3.07
CA LEU A 145 9.62 9.32 2.73
C LEU A 145 9.48 10.20 1.49
N ILE A 146 8.70 9.76 0.50
CA ILE A 146 8.69 10.37 -0.83
C ILE A 146 7.45 11.26 -1.05
N TRP A 147 6.24 10.85 -0.60
CA TRP A 147 5.00 11.54 -0.95
C TRP A 147 4.61 12.67 0.01
N GLY A 148 4.80 12.46 1.32
CA GLY A 148 4.23 13.32 2.36
C GLY A 148 2.75 13.06 2.63
N LYS A 149 2.24 13.60 3.73
CA LYS A 149 0.89 13.27 4.27
C LYS A 149 -0.26 13.67 3.35
N GLU A 150 -0.17 14.84 2.74
CA GLU A 150 -1.21 15.33 1.83
C GLU A 150 -1.37 14.42 0.61
N ARG A 151 -0.27 14.03 -0.04
CA ARG A 151 -0.31 13.12 -1.18
C ARG A 151 -0.77 11.71 -0.79
N ILE A 152 -0.36 11.21 0.38
CA ILE A 152 -0.84 9.91 0.90
C ILE A 152 -2.35 9.95 1.09
N MET A 153 -2.89 11.02 1.70
CA MET A 153 -4.33 11.20 1.89
C MET A 153 -5.07 11.31 0.57
N GLU A 154 -4.57 12.09 -0.37
CA GLU A 154 -5.16 12.21 -1.71
C GLU A 154 -5.29 10.85 -2.40
N VAL A 155 -4.20 10.09 -2.43
CA VAL A 155 -4.21 8.75 -3.03
C VAL A 155 -5.09 7.78 -2.26
N TYR A 156 -5.10 7.84 -0.94
CA TYR A 156 -6.00 7.05 -0.10
C TYR A 156 -7.46 7.27 -0.49
N LEU A 157 -7.91 8.52 -0.49
CA LEU A 157 -9.29 8.90 -0.80
C LEU A 157 -9.72 8.52 -2.21
N ASN A 158 -8.77 8.45 -3.14
CA ASN A 158 -9.02 8.04 -4.52
C ASN A 158 -8.88 6.52 -4.76
N SER A 159 -8.26 5.76 -3.84
CA SER A 159 -8.00 4.33 -4.05
C SER A 159 -8.78 3.40 -3.11
N ILE A 160 -9.43 3.93 -2.09
CA ILE A 160 -10.22 3.13 -1.15
C ILE A 160 -11.45 2.53 -1.83
N GLU A 161 -11.74 1.26 -1.53
CA GLU A 161 -12.95 0.59 -1.99
C GLU A 161 -14.12 0.98 -1.08
N MET A 162 -15.07 1.71 -1.62
CA MET A 162 -16.28 2.18 -0.94
C MET A 162 -17.47 1.22 -1.10
N GLY A 163 -17.38 0.33 -2.07
CA GLY A 163 -18.36 -0.71 -2.38
C GLY A 163 -17.85 -1.63 -3.46
N LYS A 164 -18.60 -2.68 -3.81
CA LYS A 164 -18.16 -3.64 -4.84
C LYS A 164 -17.88 -2.93 -6.17
N GLY A 165 -16.61 -2.88 -6.56
CA GLY A 165 -16.15 -2.24 -7.80
C GLY A 165 -16.22 -0.71 -7.81
N ILE A 166 -16.47 -0.06 -6.66
CA ILE A 166 -16.52 1.38 -6.50
C ILE A 166 -15.29 1.82 -5.73
N TYR A 167 -14.43 2.58 -6.38
CA TYR A 167 -13.15 3.04 -5.82
C TYR A 167 -13.07 4.56 -5.81
N GLY A 168 -12.64 5.08 -4.65
CA GLY A 168 -12.54 6.52 -4.39
C GLY A 168 -13.88 7.15 -4.01
N ILE A 169 -13.76 8.25 -3.30
CA ILE A 169 -14.91 8.98 -2.71
C ILE A 169 -15.83 9.64 -3.73
N GLU A 170 -15.32 9.98 -4.91
CA GLU A 170 -16.09 10.64 -5.97
C GLU A 170 -16.98 9.65 -6.75
N ALA A 171 -16.65 8.36 -6.69
CA ALA A 171 -17.40 7.31 -7.37
C ALA A 171 -18.48 6.71 -6.46
N ALA A 172 -18.44 7.01 -5.16
CA ALA A 172 -19.37 6.52 -4.15
C ALA A 172 -20.56 7.43 -4.02
#